data_c48caf87d9725affd3d3ce5efbd29e62
#
_entry.id   c48caf87d9725affd3d3ce5efbd29e62
#
_cell.length_a   1.000
_cell.length_b   1.000
_cell.length_c   1.000
_cell.angle_alpha   90.00
_cell.angle_beta   90.00
_cell.angle_gamma   90.00
#
_symmetry.space_group_name_H-M   'P 1'
#
loop_
_entity.id
_entity.type
_entity.pdbx_description
1 polymer ?
#
loop_
_entity_poly.entity_id
_entity_poly.type
_entity_poly.pdbx_seq_one_letter_code
_entity_poly.pdbx_strand_id
1 'polypeptide(L)'
;MRNIPRAARPARLAQHTRECETERMSEKHERTEATNTRILTMLSNELDLKPTRVRAAVNLLDSGSSVPFIARYRKEATGALTDTHLRAISTRLDALRALETRRENILSSLAQRREDGLIDPLTYEQLITGVGAASSKQDLEALYAPYRSERITKAQRARAAGLEALVEDLLEVPLAGVYDIAAAYVDEPDETDDKHAVDAGKSEDAGITTVEEA
;
A
#
# COMPACT_ATOMS: atom_id res chain seq x y z
N MET A 1 -36.87 32.77 3.45
CA MET A 1 -35.48 32.61 2.96
C MET A 1 -34.55 33.24 3.99
N ARG A 2 -33.85 32.41 4.79
CA ARG A 2 -32.92 32.90 5.82
C ARG A 2 -31.54 33.09 5.19
N ASN A 3 -31.12 34.37 5.14
CA ASN A 3 -29.84 34.78 4.58
C ASN A 3 -28.71 34.37 5.54
N ILE A 4 -27.92 33.34 5.19
CA ILE A 4 -26.77 32.92 5.98
C ILE A 4 -25.61 33.86 5.62
N PRO A 5 -25.02 34.58 6.60
CA PRO A 5 -23.96 35.54 6.34
C PRO A 5 -22.73 34.84 5.75
N ARG A 6 -22.20 35.41 4.67
CA ARG A 6 -21.09 34.90 3.83
C ARG A 6 -19.79 34.68 4.60
N ALA A 7 -19.64 35.26 5.78
CA ALA A 7 -18.44 35.16 6.65
C ALA A 7 -18.36 33.85 7.48
N ALA A 8 -19.45 33.09 7.62
CA ALA A 8 -19.46 31.86 8.45
C ALA A 8 -19.08 30.57 7.69
N ARG A 9 -18.92 30.64 6.37
CA ARG A 9 -18.57 29.48 5.53
C ARG A 9 -17.15 28.92 5.73
N PRO A 10 -16.06 29.71 5.81
CA PRO A 10 -14.71 29.17 5.94
C PRO A 10 -14.44 28.51 7.30
N ALA A 11 -15.07 29.01 8.38
CA ALA A 11 -14.87 28.44 9.71
C ALA A 11 -15.53 27.05 9.88
N ARG A 12 -16.71 26.83 9.28
CA ARG A 12 -17.38 25.52 9.30
C ARG A 12 -16.67 24.45 8.47
N LEU A 13 -16.11 24.83 7.31
CA LEU A 13 -15.30 23.93 6.49
C LEU A 13 -14.03 23.52 7.23
N ALA A 14 -13.35 24.46 7.89
CA ALA A 14 -12.14 24.17 8.65
C ALA A 14 -12.40 23.34 9.92
N GLN A 15 -13.59 23.43 10.51
CA GLN A 15 -14.01 22.56 11.62
C GLN A 15 -14.30 21.14 11.12
N HIS A 16 -15.03 20.98 10.05
CA HIS A 16 -15.36 19.67 9.47
C HIS A 16 -14.13 18.91 8.98
N THR A 17 -13.14 19.59 8.40
CA THR A 17 -11.87 18.95 8.01
C THR A 17 -11.06 18.47 9.22
N ARG A 18 -11.03 19.23 10.31
CA ARG A 18 -10.35 18.85 11.56
C ARG A 18 -11.06 17.67 12.25
N GLU A 19 -12.38 17.65 12.28
CA GLU A 19 -13.16 16.53 12.83
C GLU A 19 -12.91 15.26 12.03
N CYS A 20 -12.91 15.32 10.70
CA CYS A 20 -12.61 14.20 9.82
C CYS A 20 -11.16 13.71 9.95
N GLU A 21 -10.19 14.62 10.17
CA GLU A 21 -8.79 14.25 10.44
C GLU A 21 -8.63 13.56 11.81
N THR A 22 -9.32 14.06 12.85
CA THR A 22 -9.27 13.42 14.18
C THR A 22 -9.92 12.05 14.18
N GLU A 23 -11.02 11.86 13.47
CA GLU A 23 -11.67 10.55 13.29
C GLU A 23 -10.74 9.56 12.57
N ARG A 24 -10.13 9.96 11.46
CA ARG A 24 -9.15 9.13 10.73
C ARG A 24 -7.94 8.75 11.58
N MET A 25 -7.45 9.67 12.39
CA MET A 25 -6.33 9.42 13.30
C MET A 25 -6.73 8.42 14.40
N SER A 26 -7.95 8.54 14.95
CA SER A 26 -8.48 7.60 15.93
C SER A 26 -8.65 6.21 15.34
N GLU A 27 -9.28 6.08 14.17
CA GLU A 27 -9.43 4.79 13.46
C GLU A 27 -8.09 4.12 13.15
N LYS A 28 -7.11 4.92 12.71
CA LYS A 28 -5.75 4.42 12.44
C LYS A 28 -5.08 3.92 13.71
N HIS A 29 -5.26 4.62 14.82
CA HIS A 29 -4.71 4.23 16.11
C HIS A 29 -5.33 2.92 16.60
N GLU A 30 -6.64 2.80 16.55
CA GLU A 30 -7.36 1.57 16.92
C GLU A 30 -6.95 0.36 16.08
N ARG A 31 -6.78 0.53 14.76
CA ARG A 31 -6.26 -0.52 13.87
C ARG A 31 -4.86 -0.95 14.26
N THR A 32 -3.99 0.00 14.56
CA THR A 32 -2.61 -0.28 14.98
C THR A 32 -2.58 -1.05 16.30
N GLU A 33 -3.40 -0.69 17.25
CA GLU A 33 -3.54 -1.37 18.52
C GLU A 33 -4.08 -2.82 18.36
N ALA A 34 -5.10 -2.99 17.52
CA ALA A 34 -5.66 -4.30 17.20
C ALA A 34 -4.62 -5.20 16.53
N THR A 35 -3.86 -4.67 15.57
CA THR A 35 -2.77 -5.37 14.89
C THR A 35 -1.67 -5.79 15.87
N ASN A 36 -1.24 -4.89 16.75
CA ASN A 36 -0.24 -5.18 17.78
C ASN A 36 -0.72 -6.27 18.75
N THR A 37 -1.97 -6.21 19.16
CA THR A 37 -2.57 -7.22 20.05
C THR A 37 -2.59 -8.60 19.39
N ARG A 38 -2.93 -8.66 18.11
CA ARG A 38 -2.91 -9.88 17.30
C ARG A 38 -1.51 -10.46 17.21
N ILE A 39 -0.51 -9.65 16.86
CA ILE A 39 0.89 -10.06 16.80
C ILE A 39 1.38 -10.62 18.14
N LEU A 40 1.09 -9.94 19.25
CA LEU A 40 1.46 -10.39 20.58
C LEU A 40 0.81 -11.73 20.95
N THR A 41 -0.44 -11.93 20.56
CA THR A 41 -1.15 -13.19 20.78
C THR A 41 -0.54 -14.33 19.97
N MET A 42 -0.23 -14.08 18.69
CA MET A 42 0.43 -15.08 17.84
C MET A 42 1.80 -15.45 18.36
N LEU A 43 2.64 -14.47 18.73
CA LEU A 43 3.96 -14.69 19.32
C LEU A 43 3.88 -15.50 20.63
N SER A 44 2.92 -15.18 21.48
CA SER A 44 2.74 -15.87 22.76
C SER A 44 2.37 -17.34 22.57
N ASN A 45 1.49 -17.61 21.61
CA ASN A 45 1.03 -18.97 21.31
C ASN A 45 2.12 -19.80 20.61
N GLU A 46 2.82 -19.20 19.63
CA GLU A 46 3.88 -19.89 18.87
C GLU A 46 5.10 -20.24 19.72
N LEU A 47 5.46 -19.37 20.65
CA LEU A 47 6.66 -19.53 21.47
C LEU A 47 6.36 -20.13 22.88
N ASP A 48 5.10 -20.40 23.16
CA ASP A 48 4.63 -20.88 24.48
C ASP A 48 5.10 -19.97 25.64
N LEU A 49 5.00 -18.66 25.44
CA LEU A 49 5.43 -17.64 26.38
C LEU A 49 4.24 -16.85 26.94
N LYS A 50 4.36 -16.41 28.17
CA LYS A 50 3.31 -15.55 28.78
C LYS A 50 3.19 -14.23 28.01
N PRO A 51 1.98 -13.79 27.62
CA PRO A 51 1.76 -12.55 26.85
C PRO A 51 2.38 -11.30 27.48
N THR A 52 2.41 -11.23 28.81
CA THR A 52 3.03 -10.12 29.55
C THR A 52 4.55 -10.03 29.33
N ARG A 53 5.23 -11.18 29.25
CA ARG A 53 6.68 -11.24 29.00
C ARG A 53 6.99 -10.90 27.54
N VAL A 54 6.20 -11.41 26.61
CA VAL A 54 6.34 -11.09 25.18
C VAL A 54 6.13 -9.60 24.94
N ARG A 55 5.08 -9.01 25.53
CA ARG A 55 4.82 -7.56 25.43
C ARG A 55 5.98 -6.74 25.97
N ALA A 56 6.53 -7.09 27.13
CA ALA A 56 7.67 -6.38 27.69
C ALA A 56 8.90 -6.46 26.79
N ALA A 57 9.18 -7.62 26.20
CA ALA A 57 10.28 -7.81 25.27
C ALA A 57 10.08 -6.99 23.99
N VAL A 58 8.89 -7.01 23.39
CA VAL A 58 8.54 -6.22 22.20
C VAL A 58 8.69 -4.73 22.48
N ASN A 59 8.20 -4.21 23.59
CA ASN A 59 8.33 -2.81 23.94
C ASN A 59 9.81 -2.37 24.08
N LEU A 60 10.67 -3.25 24.62
CA LEU A 60 12.10 -2.97 24.71
C LEU A 60 12.78 -3.00 23.34
N LEU A 61 12.42 -3.93 22.46
CA LEU A 61 12.91 -3.97 21.09
C LEU A 61 12.47 -2.72 20.31
N ASP A 62 11.23 -2.31 20.44
CA ASP A 62 10.67 -1.11 19.78
C ASP A 62 11.31 0.20 20.31
N SER A 63 11.78 0.20 21.56
CA SER A 63 12.57 1.31 22.09
C SER A 63 14.03 1.34 21.59
N GLY A 64 14.40 0.43 20.66
CA GLY A 64 15.75 0.34 20.08
C GLY A 64 16.75 -0.44 20.91
N SER A 65 16.31 -1.15 21.96
CA SER A 65 17.20 -1.98 22.76
C SER A 65 17.60 -3.26 22.02
N SER A 66 18.90 -3.54 21.96
CA SER A 66 19.38 -4.78 21.31
C SER A 66 19.09 -6.03 22.15
N VAL A 67 18.91 -7.18 21.48
CA VAL A 67 18.66 -8.46 22.14
C VAL A 67 19.71 -8.79 23.22
N PRO A 68 21.04 -8.63 22.99
CA PRO A 68 22.06 -8.87 24.01
C PRO A 68 21.94 -7.93 25.21
N PHE A 69 21.55 -6.67 24.98
CA PHE A 69 21.34 -5.70 26.05
C PHE A 69 20.16 -6.10 26.93
N ILE A 70 19.02 -6.47 26.33
CA ILE A 70 17.82 -6.93 27.04
C ILE A 70 18.14 -8.18 27.87
N ALA A 71 18.80 -9.17 27.25
CA ALA A 71 19.16 -10.42 27.91
C ALA A 71 20.07 -10.22 29.14
N ARG A 72 20.92 -9.21 29.11
CA ARG A 72 21.90 -8.96 30.19
C ARG A 72 21.35 -8.01 31.27
N TYR A 73 20.71 -6.93 30.87
CA TYR A 73 20.40 -5.81 31.75
C TYR A 73 18.91 -5.61 32.05
N ARG A 74 18.01 -6.31 31.33
CA ARG A 74 16.55 -6.14 31.47
C ARG A 74 15.80 -7.44 31.80
N LYS A 75 16.49 -8.37 32.45
CA LYS A 75 15.92 -9.65 32.83
C LYS A 75 14.64 -9.55 33.69
N GLU A 76 14.62 -8.62 34.62
CA GLU A 76 13.47 -8.38 35.49
C GLU A 76 12.24 -7.91 34.70
N ALA A 77 12.43 -6.98 33.77
CA ALA A 77 11.35 -6.45 32.94
C ALA A 77 10.74 -7.52 32.01
N THR A 78 11.56 -8.46 31.52
CA THR A 78 11.12 -9.53 30.61
C THR A 78 10.73 -10.83 31.34
N GLY A 79 10.80 -10.85 32.66
CA GLY A 79 10.54 -12.05 33.45
C GLY A 79 11.56 -13.17 33.18
N ALA A 80 12.84 -12.79 33.04
CA ALA A 80 13.97 -13.69 32.82
C ALA A 80 13.92 -14.48 31.50
N LEU A 81 13.47 -13.85 30.41
CA LEU A 81 13.61 -14.43 29.05
C LEU A 81 15.09 -14.64 28.70
N THR A 82 15.39 -15.79 28.15
CA THR A 82 16.75 -16.13 27.68
C THR A 82 17.07 -15.41 26.37
N ASP A 83 18.36 -15.29 26.02
CA ASP A 83 18.81 -14.75 24.75
C ASP A 83 18.15 -15.48 23.55
N THR A 84 18.01 -16.80 23.66
CA THR A 84 17.32 -17.62 22.65
C THR A 84 15.86 -17.19 22.44
N HIS A 85 15.10 -17.02 23.53
CA HIS A 85 13.71 -16.54 23.46
C HIS A 85 13.63 -15.14 22.85
N LEU A 86 14.52 -14.23 23.24
CA LEU A 86 14.51 -12.85 22.72
C LEU A 86 14.86 -12.79 21.23
N ARG A 87 15.78 -13.63 20.75
CA ARG A 87 16.08 -13.77 19.31
C ARG A 87 14.90 -14.32 18.54
N ALA A 88 14.26 -15.37 19.07
CA ALA A 88 13.07 -15.95 18.47
C ALA A 88 11.94 -14.92 18.36
N ILE A 89 11.69 -14.16 19.45
CA ILE A 89 10.72 -13.06 19.45
C ILE A 89 11.07 -12.02 18.39
N SER A 90 12.32 -11.53 18.33
CA SER A 90 12.75 -10.51 17.38
C SER A 90 12.54 -10.97 15.94
N THR A 91 13.04 -12.13 15.56
CA THR A 91 12.91 -12.66 14.20
C THR A 91 11.45 -12.89 13.80
N ARG A 92 10.66 -13.43 14.72
CA ARG A 92 9.25 -13.72 14.42
C ARG A 92 8.39 -12.45 14.42
N LEU A 93 8.71 -11.47 15.25
CA LEU A 93 8.06 -10.17 15.27
C LEU A 93 8.17 -9.47 13.91
N ASP A 94 9.37 -9.45 13.33
CA ASP A 94 9.60 -8.84 12.02
C ASP A 94 8.80 -9.55 10.92
N ALA A 95 8.76 -10.89 10.96
CA ALA A 95 7.97 -11.67 10.01
C ALA A 95 6.45 -11.43 10.15
N LEU A 96 5.93 -11.33 11.37
CA LEU A 96 4.51 -11.05 11.62
C LEU A 96 4.14 -9.62 11.24
N ARG A 97 5.00 -8.64 11.48
CA ARG A 97 4.80 -7.26 11.04
C ARG A 97 4.74 -7.16 9.51
N ALA A 98 5.64 -7.85 8.82
CA ALA A 98 5.60 -7.91 7.36
C ALA A 98 4.32 -8.59 6.84
N LEU A 99 3.82 -9.62 7.53
CA LEU A 99 2.56 -10.27 7.21
C LEU A 99 1.37 -9.32 7.37
N GLU A 100 1.29 -8.59 8.49
CA GLU A 100 0.20 -7.64 8.76
C GLU A 100 0.24 -6.47 7.77
N THR A 101 1.41 -5.90 7.48
CA THR A 101 1.56 -4.87 6.45
C THR A 101 1.07 -5.36 5.09
N ARG A 102 1.40 -6.60 4.73
CA ARG A 102 0.92 -7.20 3.47
C ARG A 102 -0.59 -7.38 3.48
N ARG A 103 -1.17 -7.80 4.60
CA ARG A 103 -2.61 -7.93 4.78
C ARG A 103 -3.32 -6.59 4.58
N GLU A 104 -2.83 -5.53 5.21
CA GLU A 104 -3.40 -4.18 5.07
C GLU A 104 -3.36 -3.70 3.62
N ASN A 105 -2.26 -3.93 2.91
CA ASN A 105 -2.13 -3.56 1.50
C ASN A 105 -3.13 -4.34 0.61
N ILE A 106 -3.35 -5.62 0.90
CA ILE A 106 -4.35 -6.42 0.18
C ILE A 106 -5.76 -5.91 0.46
N LEU A 107 -6.10 -5.65 1.72
CA LEU A 107 -7.41 -5.12 2.10
C LEU A 107 -7.69 -3.76 1.44
N SER A 108 -6.71 -2.86 1.42
CA SER A 108 -6.82 -1.56 0.73
C SER A 108 -7.06 -1.74 -0.77
N SER A 109 -6.32 -2.64 -1.41
CA SER A 109 -6.50 -2.92 -2.84
C SER A 109 -7.86 -3.54 -3.15
N LEU A 110 -8.37 -4.45 -2.31
CA LEU A 110 -9.69 -5.03 -2.47
C LEU A 110 -10.80 -4.00 -2.25
N ALA A 111 -10.63 -3.08 -1.30
CA ALA A 111 -11.58 -1.98 -1.06
C ALA A 111 -11.68 -1.07 -2.29
N GLN A 112 -10.55 -0.66 -2.86
CA GLN A 112 -10.52 0.14 -4.08
C GLN A 112 -11.24 -0.57 -5.23
N ARG A 113 -10.95 -1.85 -5.45
CA ARG A 113 -11.60 -2.63 -6.51
C ARG A 113 -13.10 -2.80 -6.33
N ARG A 114 -13.58 -2.83 -5.09
CA ARG A 114 -15.00 -2.81 -4.79
C ARG A 114 -15.62 -1.47 -5.16
N GLU A 115 -14.96 -0.35 -4.83
CA GLU A 115 -15.39 1.00 -5.19
C GLU A 115 -15.44 1.18 -6.71
N ASP A 116 -14.47 0.62 -7.42
CA ASP A 116 -14.39 0.61 -8.90
C ASP A 116 -15.43 -0.35 -9.55
N GLY A 117 -16.21 -1.08 -8.74
CA GLY A 117 -17.21 -2.04 -9.22
C GLY A 117 -16.65 -3.33 -9.83
N LEU A 118 -15.37 -3.60 -9.63
CA LEU A 118 -14.67 -4.78 -10.15
C LEU A 118 -14.87 -6.04 -9.29
N ILE A 119 -15.39 -5.91 -8.09
CA ILE A 119 -15.68 -7.01 -7.16
C ILE A 119 -17.10 -6.82 -6.62
N ASP A 120 -17.92 -7.86 -6.72
CA ASP A 120 -19.26 -7.84 -6.16
C ASP A 120 -19.23 -7.85 -4.61
N PRO A 121 -20.27 -7.30 -3.94
CA PRO A 121 -20.28 -7.17 -2.49
C PRO A 121 -20.15 -8.49 -1.73
N LEU A 122 -20.74 -9.58 -2.24
CA LEU A 122 -20.70 -10.88 -1.56
C LEU A 122 -19.32 -11.50 -1.61
N THR A 123 -18.68 -11.48 -2.78
CA THR A 123 -17.29 -11.92 -2.96
C THR A 123 -16.33 -11.09 -2.11
N TYR A 124 -16.56 -9.78 -2.02
CA TYR A 124 -15.75 -8.89 -1.19
C TYR A 124 -15.79 -9.28 0.30
N GLU A 125 -16.97 -9.54 0.87
CA GLU A 125 -17.13 -9.99 2.25
C GLU A 125 -16.44 -11.34 2.52
N GLN A 126 -16.52 -12.27 1.58
CA GLN A 126 -15.80 -13.55 1.67
C GLN A 126 -14.28 -13.35 1.67
N LEU A 127 -13.79 -12.47 0.79
CA LEU A 127 -12.36 -12.16 0.70
C LEU A 127 -11.83 -11.49 1.97
N ILE A 128 -12.54 -10.50 2.53
CA ILE A 128 -12.14 -9.87 3.79
C ILE A 128 -12.06 -10.91 4.91
N THR A 129 -13.06 -11.78 5.00
CA THR A 129 -13.07 -12.84 6.02
C THR A 129 -11.89 -13.80 5.84
N GLY A 130 -11.63 -14.24 4.62
CA GLY A 130 -10.50 -15.11 4.27
C GLY A 130 -9.14 -14.46 4.55
N VAL A 131 -8.94 -13.23 4.10
CA VAL A 131 -7.72 -12.44 4.34
C VAL A 131 -7.54 -12.19 5.85
N GLY A 132 -8.62 -11.94 6.58
CA GLY A 132 -8.61 -11.82 8.03
C GLY A 132 -8.15 -13.09 8.75
N ALA A 133 -8.56 -14.26 8.30
CA ALA A 133 -8.23 -15.55 8.88
C ALA A 133 -6.85 -16.11 8.47
N ALA A 134 -6.28 -15.63 7.36
CA ALA A 134 -5.00 -16.10 6.84
C ALA A 134 -3.88 -15.96 7.87
N SER A 135 -3.13 -17.03 8.10
CA SER A 135 -2.03 -17.09 9.07
C SER A 135 -0.64 -17.05 8.43
N SER A 136 -0.56 -17.22 7.11
CA SER A 136 0.68 -17.21 6.36
C SER A 136 0.64 -16.24 5.18
N LYS A 137 1.83 -15.83 4.72
CA LYS A 137 1.95 -15.02 3.50
C LYS A 137 1.46 -15.78 2.27
N GLN A 138 1.66 -17.10 2.25
CA GLN A 138 1.22 -17.95 1.13
C GLN A 138 -0.31 -17.95 1.02
N ASP A 139 -1.03 -18.08 2.14
CA ASP A 139 -2.49 -18.04 2.17
C ASP A 139 -3.01 -16.68 1.69
N LEU A 140 -2.37 -15.57 2.13
CA LEU A 140 -2.72 -14.23 1.68
C LEU A 140 -2.53 -14.05 0.17
N GLU A 141 -1.39 -14.50 -0.36
CA GLU A 141 -1.12 -14.39 -1.81
C GLU A 141 -2.04 -15.28 -2.62
N ALA A 142 -2.38 -16.48 -2.15
CA ALA A 142 -3.31 -17.39 -2.83
C ALA A 142 -4.72 -16.77 -2.93
N LEU A 143 -5.21 -16.16 -1.85
CA LEU A 143 -6.51 -15.47 -1.84
C LEU A 143 -6.52 -14.23 -2.75
N TYR A 144 -5.41 -13.51 -2.82
CA TYR A 144 -5.30 -12.28 -3.59
C TYR A 144 -4.93 -12.51 -5.07
N ALA A 145 -4.34 -13.66 -5.42
CA ALA A 145 -3.84 -13.94 -6.77
C ALA A 145 -4.84 -13.63 -7.90
N PRO A 146 -6.13 -14.02 -7.81
CA PRO A 146 -7.12 -13.73 -8.86
C PRO A 146 -7.41 -12.22 -9.01
N TYR A 147 -7.16 -11.44 -7.97
CA TYR A 147 -7.48 -10.01 -7.89
C TYR A 147 -6.23 -9.13 -8.01
N ARG A 148 -5.07 -9.71 -8.26
CA ARG A 148 -3.84 -8.97 -8.47
C ARG A 148 -3.92 -8.19 -9.78
N SER A 149 -3.70 -6.87 -9.74
CA SER A 149 -3.53 -6.12 -10.99
C SER A 149 -2.27 -6.59 -11.68
N GLU A 150 -2.35 -6.89 -12.95
CA GLU A 150 -1.15 -7.08 -13.76
C GLU A 150 -0.39 -5.76 -13.79
N ARG A 151 0.90 -5.82 -13.50
CA ARG A 151 1.75 -4.65 -13.65
C ARG A 151 1.89 -4.39 -15.12
N ILE A 152 1.22 -3.35 -15.61
CA ILE A 152 1.37 -2.90 -16.99
C ILE A 152 2.84 -2.54 -17.20
N THR A 153 3.52 -3.28 -18.04
CA THR A 153 4.92 -3.02 -18.41
C THR A 153 4.99 -1.85 -19.39
N LYS A 154 6.18 -1.23 -19.50
CA LYS A 154 6.39 -0.19 -20.51
C LYS A 154 6.06 -0.71 -21.93
N ALA A 155 6.43 -1.96 -22.22
CA ALA A 155 6.12 -2.60 -23.49
C ALA A 155 4.59 -2.77 -23.72
N GLN A 156 3.82 -3.12 -22.69
CA GLN A 156 2.37 -3.20 -22.81
C GLN A 156 1.72 -1.84 -23.01
N ARG A 157 2.23 -0.78 -22.35
CA ARG A 157 1.81 0.61 -22.60
C ARG A 157 2.11 1.05 -24.02
N ALA A 158 3.32 0.78 -24.50
CA ALA A 158 3.73 1.09 -25.86
C ALA A 158 2.83 0.38 -26.91
N ARG A 159 2.50 -0.90 -26.68
CA ARG A 159 1.55 -1.64 -27.54
C ARG A 159 0.15 -1.04 -27.50
N ALA A 160 -0.34 -0.70 -26.33
CA ALA A 160 -1.65 -0.06 -26.15
C ALA A 160 -1.72 1.31 -26.83
N ALA A 161 -0.59 2.03 -26.88
CA ALA A 161 -0.43 3.30 -27.62
C ALA A 161 -0.20 3.10 -29.14
N GLY A 162 -0.25 1.88 -29.65
CA GLY A 162 -0.13 1.60 -31.09
C GLY A 162 1.32 1.62 -31.65
N LEU A 163 2.34 1.67 -30.78
CA LEU A 163 3.74 1.73 -31.18
C LEU A 163 4.30 0.44 -31.78
N GLU A 164 3.52 -0.62 -31.87
CA GLU A 164 3.95 -1.87 -32.51
C GLU A 164 4.18 -1.66 -34.01
N ALA A 165 3.29 -0.89 -34.65
CA ALA A 165 3.43 -0.50 -36.06
C ALA A 165 4.65 0.41 -36.29
N LEU A 166 4.94 1.34 -35.36
CA LEU A 166 6.14 2.19 -35.45
C LEU A 166 7.42 1.33 -35.47
N VAL A 167 7.49 0.27 -34.65
CA VAL A 167 8.67 -0.61 -34.63
C VAL A 167 8.84 -1.35 -35.96
N GLU A 168 7.75 -1.81 -36.58
CA GLU A 168 7.76 -2.47 -37.88
C GLU A 168 8.24 -1.49 -38.96
N ASP A 169 7.69 -0.27 -39.01
CA ASP A 169 8.07 0.77 -39.95
C ASP A 169 9.55 1.19 -39.81
N LEU A 170 10.03 1.31 -38.55
CA LEU A 170 11.44 1.67 -38.28
C LEU A 170 12.44 0.58 -38.69
N LEU A 171 12.03 -0.70 -38.68
CA LEU A 171 12.89 -1.79 -39.13
C LEU A 171 13.05 -1.86 -40.64
N GLU A 172 12.12 -1.30 -41.39
CA GLU A 172 12.13 -1.32 -42.85
C GLU A 172 12.85 -0.12 -43.48
N VAL A 173 13.16 0.93 -42.73
CA VAL A 173 13.66 2.20 -43.24
C VAL A 173 15.14 2.44 -42.90
N PRO A 174 15.93 3.08 -43.84
CA PRO A 174 17.28 3.53 -43.54
C PRO A 174 17.29 4.60 -42.44
N LEU A 175 18.34 4.60 -41.61
CA LEU A 175 18.55 5.51 -40.46
C LEU A 175 18.25 7.02 -40.73
N ALA A 176 18.27 7.47 -41.97
CA ALA A 176 18.01 8.86 -42.35
C ALA A 176 16.53 9.30 -42.24
N GLY A 177 15.59 8.36 -42.19
CA GLY A 177 14.14 8.65 -42.14
C GLY A 177 13.47 8.36 -40.79
N VAL A 178 14.22 8.00 -39.78
CA VAL A 178 13.69 7.54 -38.47
C VAL A 178 12.83 8.62 -37.79
N TYR A 179 13.28 9.88 -37.83
CA TYR A 179 12.54 10.99 -37.19
C TYR A 179 11.23 11.34 -37.92
N ASP A 180 11.22 11.21 -39.26
CA ASP A 180 10.02 11.49 -40.04
C ASP A 180 8.92 10.43 -39.79
N ILE A 181 9.33 9.18 -39.63
CA ILE A 181 8.42 8.10 -39.28
C ILE A 181 7.92 8.27 -37.85
N ALA A 182 8.82 8.50 -36.89
CA ALA A 182 8.46 8.67 -35.49
C ALA A 182 7.48 9.85 -35.28
N ALA A 183 7.63 10.93 -36.06
CA ALA A 183 6.73 12.08 -36.01
C ALA A 183 5.28 11.74 -36.40
N ALA A 184 5.04 10.70 -37.20
CA ALA A 184 3.69 10.26 -37.56
C ALA A 184 2.95 9.52 -36.40
N TYR A 185 3.68 9.11 -35.36
CA TYR A 185 3.14 8.40 -34.21
C TYR A 185 3.08 9.26 -32.94
N VAL A 186 3.41 10.54 -33.03
CA VAL A 186 3.29 11.51 -31.94
C VAL A 186 1.89 12.11 -31.97
N ASP A 187 1.15 12.00 -30.88
CA ASP A 187 -0.12 12.68 -30.73
C ASP A 187 0.08 14.20 -30.72
N GLU A 188 -0.75 14.95 -31.45
CA GLU A 188 -0.75 16.41 -31.34
C GLU A 188 -1.16 16.78 -29.90
N PRO A 189 -0.39 17.65 -29.21
CA PRO A 189 -0.76 18.07 -27.86
C PRO A 189 -2.13 18.75 -27.89
N ASP A 190 -3.07 18.18 -27.14
CA ASP A 190 -4.41 18.75 -26.98
C ASP A 190 -4.26 20.11 -26.26
N GLU A 191 -4.52 21.24 -26.95
CA GLU A 191 -4.38 22.62 -26.42
C GLU A 191 -5.28 22.89 -25.19
N THR A 192 -6.05 21.90 -24.70
CA THR A 192 -6.98 22.04 -23.59
C THR A 192 -6.38 21.69 -22.21
N ASP A 193 -5.16 21.12 -22.14
CA ASP A 193 -4.62 20.55 -20.89
C ASP A 193 -3.78 21.53 -20.03
N ASP A 194 -3.62 22.78 -20.46
CA ASP A 194 -2.76 23.78 -19.78
C ASP A 194 -3.40 24.43 -18.52
N LYS A 195 -4.53 23.91 -18.00
CA LYS A 195 -5.23 24.49 -16.83
C LYS A 195 -5.31 23.60 -15.58
N HIS A 196 -4.73 22.38 -15.57
CA HIS A 196 -4.80 21.48 -14.41
C HIS A 196 -3.48 20.84 -14.01
N ALA A 197 -2.34 21.45 -14.30
CA ALA A 197 -1.02 20.98 -13.91
C ALA A 197 -0.60 21.49 -12.52
N VAL A 198 -1.45 21.37 -11.50
CA VAL A 198 -1.05 21.38 -10.08
C VAL A 198 -1.99 20.46 -9.33
N ASP A 199 -1.43 19.38 -8.81
CA ASP A 199 -2.02 18.45 -7.85
C ASP A 199 -2.91 17.31 -8.39
N ALA A 200 -2.27 16.30 -9.01
CA ALA A 200 -2.81 14.94 -9.00
C ALA A 200 -1.66 13.94 -9.14
N GLY A 201 -1.43 13.21 -8.08
CA GLY A 201 -0.61 12.00 -8.14
C GLY A 201 -1.20 11.00 -9.13
N LYS A 202 -0.43 10.73 -10.18
CA LYS A 202 -0.39 9.52 -10.99
C LYS A 202 -1.69 8.88 -11.46
N SER A 203 -2.21 9.39 -12.54
CA SER A 203 -2.73 8.56 -13.62
C SER A 203 -2.04 9.01 -14.90
N GLU A 204 -0.92 8.38 -15.24
CA GLU A 204 -0.23 8.56 -16.51
C GLU A 204 -1.04 7.83 -17.59
N ASP A 205 -1.99 8.52 -18.15
CA ASP A 205 -2.51 8.21 -19.48
C ASP A 205 -1.54 8.89 -20.45
N ALA A 206 -0.48 8.17 -20.82
CA ALA A 206 0.62 8.73 -21.59
C ALA A 206 0.33 8.56 -23.08
N GLY A 207 -0.33 9.54 -23.65
CA GLY A 207 -0.13 9.88 -25.06
C GLY A 207 1.34 10.24 -25.28
N ILE A 208 1.87 9.93 -26.46
CA ILE A 208 3.26 10.24 -26.82
C ILE A 208 3.30 11.67 -27.29
N THR A 209 3.94 12.55 -26.54
CA THR A 209 3.95 13.97 -26.77
C THR A 209 5.21 14.47 -27.48
N THR A 210 6.26 13.64 -27.57
CA THR A 210 7.51 14.01 -28.25
C THR A 210 8.10 12.86 -29.06
N VAL A 211 8.88 13.19 -30.11
CA VAL A 211 9.61 12.22 -30.93
C VAL A 211 10.67 11.46 -30.09
N GLU A 212 11.16 12.06 -29.01
CA GLU A 212 12.13 11.43 -28.11
C GLU A 212 11.51 10.34 -27.22
N GLU A 213 10.17 10.36 -27.03
CA GLU A 213 9.43 9.35 -26.27
C GLU A 213 8.98 8.16 -27.13
N ALA A 214 8.92 8.31 -28.44
CA ALA A 214 8.59 7.29 -29.41
C ALA A 214 9.85 6.56 -29.87
#